data_028827c9dee5710a8a700fe1935d4a2a
#
_entry.id   028827c9dee5710a8a700fe1935d4a2a
#
_cell.length_a   1.000
_cell.length_b   1.000
_cell.length_c   1.000
_cell.angle_alpha   90.00
_cell.angle_beta   90.00
_cell.angle_gamma   90.00
#
_symmetry.space_group_name_H-M   'P 1'
#
loop_
_entity.id
_entity.type
_entity.pdbx_description
1 polymer ?
#
loop_
_entity_poly.entity_id
_entity_poly.type
_entity_poly.pdbx_seq_one_letter_code
_entity_poly.pdbx_strand_id
1 'polypeptide(L)'
;ADGAAHGGDADSIGTMTSAVASLSFGDLVTYNASDLSQYGLDQPKTTIRVHYTEEQEVEADDTTTADTSSDSTTDSASSDSTATSSSSETTTVTVEKDLVLYVGNANEDGGSYYVKLDGSNEVHLMTASNVETFTGKKASDFWNMYIGMENVSDLTSLDITYNGETKTYVRHVEEKKDDDSDSTTQEISYICGDETIDKSTFTIFYSSLIGLKAQTKDESLVQAKDAEFTAVFHMTDGDLTFAYSPYDSSFYYTVDEDGVPSLVNKNNVKTMLENYGKLLAAKTEDDSSSDSAE
;
A
#
# COMPACT_ATOMS: atom_id res chain seq x y z
N ALA A 1 -4.45 -15.94 -17.48
CA ALA A 1 -5.39 -16.36 -16.44
C ALA A 1 -5.69 -15.13 -15.61
N ASP A 2 -6.89 -14.60 -15.74
CA ASP A 2 -7.36 -13.50 -14.92
C ASP A 2 -7.69 -14.11 -13.54
N GLY A 3 -6.70 -14.11 -12.65
CA GLY A 3 -6.88 -14.46 -11.25
C GLY A 3 -7.68 -13.39 -10.53
N ALA A 4 -8.22 -13.72 -9.35
CA ALA A 4 -8.86 -12.72 -8.49
C ALA A 4 -7.91 -11.55 -8.23
N ALA A 5 -8.47 -10.35 -8.12
CA ALA A 5 -7.69 -9.19 -7.71
C ALA A 5 -7.24 -9.38 -6.25
N HIS A 6 -5.97 -9.21 -5.98
CA HIS A 6 -5.41 -9.26 -4.64
C HIS A 6 -4.94 -7.86 -4.25
N GLY A 7 -5.19 -7.47 -3.02
CA GLY A 7 -4.61 -6.26 -2.45
C GLY A 7 -3.08 -6.30 -2.54
N GLY A 8 -2.47 -5.18 -2.92
CA GLY A 8 -1.02 -5.06 -3.04
C GLY A 8 -0.36 -4.69 -1.70
N ASP A 9 0.80 -5.28 -1.40
CA ASP A 9 1.65 -4.86 -0.29
C ASP A 9 2.39 -3.57 -0.66
N ALA A 10 2.01 -2.47 -0.02
CA ALA A 10 2.51 -1.13 -0.34
C ALA A 10 4.04 -1.02 -0.17
N ASP A 11 4.63 -1.70 0.81
CA ASP A 11 6.07 -1.66 1.09
C ASP A 11 6.84 -2.40 -0.01
N SER A 12 6.37 -3.59 -0.41
CA SER A 12 6.99 -4.39 -1.49
C SER A 12 6.88 -3.67 -2.83
N ILE A 13 5.71 -3.08 -3.13
CA ILE A 13 5.48 -2.30 -4.34
C ILE A 13 6.34 -1.02 -4.32
N GLY A 14 6.37 -0.30 -3.18
CA GLY A 14 7.18 0.90 -2.99
C GLY A 14 8.68 0.63 -3.15
N THR A 15 9.16 -0.51 -2.64
CA THR A 15 10.55 -0.96 -2.84
C THR A 15 10.84 -1.20 -4.32
N MET A 16 9.94 -1.86 -5.04
CA MET A 16 10.09 -2.12 -6.46
C MET A 16 10.08 -0.83 -7.29
N THR A 17 9.14 0.09 -7.03
CA THR A 17 9.08 1.39 -7.71
C THR A 17 10.31 2.24 -7.45
N SER A 18 10.82 2.24 -6.22
CA SER A 18 12.06 2.93 -5.87
C SER A 18 13.27 2.34 -6.59
N ALA A 19 13.32 1.01 -6.73
CA ALA A 19 14.37 0.34 -7.48
C ALA A 19 14.32 0.71 -8.97
N VAL A 20 13.13 0.80 -9.57
CA VAL A 20 12.94 1.29 -10.95
C VAL A 20 13.42 2.74 -11.10
N ALA A 21 13.03 3.63 -10.17
CA ALA A 21 13.40 5.05 -10.22
C ALA A 21 14.91 5.30 -10.06
N SER A 22 15.62 4.36 -9.42
CA SER A 22 17.07 4.43 -9.18
C SER A 22 17.91 3.62 -10.17
N LEU A 23 17.30 3.04 -11.22
CA LEU A 23 18.03 2.28 -12.23
C LEU A 23 19.08 3.15 -12.91
N SER A 24 20.29 2.63 -12.99
CA SER A 24 21.40 3.28 -13.69
C SER A 24 22.18 2.26 -14.50
N PHE A 25 22.63 2.66 -15.66
CA PHE A 25 23.57 1.89 -16.44
C PHE A 25 24.97 2.01 -15.83
N GLY A 26 25.70 0.90 -15.86
CA GLY A 26 27.12 0.87 -15.63
C GLY A 26 27.91 1.14 -16.93
N ASP A 27 29.00 0.40 -17.13
CA ASP A 27 29.89 0.59 -18.27
C ASP A 27 29.20 0.31 -19.60
N LEU A 28 29.51 1.13 -20.60
CA LEU A 28 29.13 0.89 -21.98
C LEU A 28 30.00 -0.23 -22.56
N VAL A 29 29.37 -1.29 -23.02
CA VAL A 29 30.04 -2.45 -23.64
C VAL A 29 30.27 -2.19 -25.12
N THR A 30 29.24 -1.72 -25.81
CA THR A 30 29.32 -1.34 -27.24
C THR A 30 28.26 -0.32 -27.58
N TYR A 31 28.64 0.63 -28.41
CA TYR A 31 27.75 1.70 -28.86
C TYR A 31 26.74 1.26 -29.93
N ASN A 32 27.09 0.26 -30.75
CA ASN A 32 26.24 -0.23 -31.82
C ASN A 32 26.49 -1.73 -32.02
N ALA A 33 25.74 -2.56 -31.30
CA ALA A 33 25.84 -3.99 -31.42
C ALA A 33 25.23 -4.47 -32.75
N SER A 34 26.03 -5.13 -33.59
CA SER A 34 25.56 -5.77 -34.82
C SER A 34 25.01 -7.18 -34.56
N ASP A 35 25.42 -7.82 -33.44
CA ASP A 35 24.96 -9.13 -33.01
C ASP A 35 24.62 -9.05 -31.52
N LEU A 36 23.34 -9.21 -31.19
CA LEU A 36 22.83 -9.17 -29.83
C LEU A 36 22.86 -10.55 -29.16
N SER A 37 23.06 -11.64 -29.91
CA SER A 37 23.01 -13.02 -29.40
C SER A 37 24.15 -13.32 -28.41
N GLN A 38 25.33 -12.75 -28.62
CA GLN A 38 26.46 -12.89 -27.70
C GLN A 38 26.20 -12.34 -26.30
N TYR A 39 25.28 -11.39 -26.19
CA TYR A 39 24.83 -10.77 -24.94
C TYR A 39 23.53 -11.40 -24.39
N GLY A 40 22.90 -12.32 -25.16
CA GLY A 40 21.59 -12.86 -24.84
C GLY A 40 20.45 -11.84 -24.93
N LEU A 41 20.63 -10.78 -25.72
CA LEU A 41 19.69 -9.67 -25.90
C LEU A 41 18.82 -9.82 -27.17
N ASP A 42 19.08 -10.82 -28.00
CA ASP A 42 18.20 -11.27 -29.09
C ASP A 42 16.97 -12.02 -28.57
N GLN A 43 17.14 -12.72 -27.42
CA GLN A 43 16.08 -13.38 -26.67
C GLN A 43 16.24 -13.08 -25.17
N PRO A 44 15.90 -11.88 -24.72
CA PRO A 44 16.15 -11.45 -23.36
C PRO A 44 15.39 -12.30 -22.35
N LYS A 45 16.08 -12.72 -21.29
CA LYS A 45 15.50 -13.54 -20.22
C LYS A 45 14.51 -12.76 -19.37
N THR A 46 14.72 -11.46 -19.25
CA THR A 46 13.87 -10.55 -18.48
C THR A 46 13.62 -9.28 -19.28
N THR A 47 12.37 -8.84 -19.28
CA THR A 47 11.97 -7.55 -19.83
C THR A 47 11.31 -6.75 -18.75
N ILE A 48 11.85 -5.57 -18.46
CA ILE A 48 11.28 -4.62 -17.51
C ILE A 48 10.56 -3.55 -18.33
N ARG A 49 9.25 -3.42 -18.10
CA ARG A 49 8.42 -2.38 -18.73
C ARG A 49 7.96 -1.43 -17.64
N VAL A 50 8.19 -0.15 -17.85
CA VAL A 50 7.79 0.91 -16.93
C VAL A 50 6.92 1.88 -17.72
N HIS A 51 5.69 2.01 -17.29
CA HIS A 51 4.79 3.08 -17.75
C HIS A 51 4.75 4.13 -16.65
N TYR A 52 5.04 5.39 -16.98
CA TYR A 52 5.12 6.47 -16.02
C TYR A 52 4.67 7.79 -16.64
N THR A 53 4.32 8.71 -15.77
CA THR A 53 4.00 10.08 -16.16
C THR A 53 5.14 11.01 -15.77
N GLU A 54 5.43 12.00 -16.60
CA GLU A 54 6.41 13.04 -16.35
C GLU A 54 5.76 14.39 -16.55
N GLU A 55 5.99 15.30 -15.61
CA GLU A 55 5.59 16.69 -15.76
C GLU A 55 6.63 17.43 -16.61
N GLN A 56 6.19 18.02 -17.69
CA GLN A 56 7.04 18.83 -18.58
C GLN A 56 6.54 20.28 -18.59
N GLU A 57 7.47 21.22 -18.38
CA GLU A 57 7.19 22.61 -18.58
C GLU A 57 7.20 22.89 -20.09
N VAL A 58 6.08 23.40 -20.61
CA VAL A 58 5.96 23.90 -21.97
C VAL A 58 5.74 25.41 -21.96
N GLU A 59 6.40 26.13 -22.85
CA GLU A 59 6.10 27.53 -23.04
C GLU A 59 4.66 27.68 -23.54
N ALA A 60 3.89 28.56 -22.93
CA ALA A 60 2.54 28.86 -23.40
C ALA A 60 2.66 29.49 -24.79
N ASP A 61 2.25 28.75 -25.82
CA ASP A 61 2.23 29.24 -27.19
C ASP A 61 1.10 30.29 -27.31
N ASP A 62 1.47 31.56 -27.51
CA ASP A 62 0.55 32.69 -27.71
C ASP A 62 -0.12 32.57 -29.08
N THR A 63 -0.99 31.55 -29.25
CA THR A 63 -1.86 31.47 -30.40
C THR A 63 -3.01 32.46 -30.27
N THR A 64 -2.70 33.70 -30.53
CA THR A 64 -3.72 34.74 -30.78
C THR A 64 -4.41 34.38 -32.11
N THR A 65 -5.59 33.82 -32.00
CA THR A 65 -6.52 33.75 -33.14
C THR A 65 -6.87 35.18 -33.57
N ALA A 66 -6.27 35.56 -34.70
CA ALA A 66 -6.70 36.76 -35.40
C ALA A 66 -8.12 36.53 -35.93
N ASP A 67 -9.09 37.24 -35.40
CA ASP A 67 -10.33 37.51 -36.12
C ASP A 67 -10.40 38.97 -36.49
N THR A 68 -10.74 39.17 -37.72
CA THR A 68 -10.76 40.31 -38.58
C THR A 68 -11.80 41.32 -38.14
N SER A 69 -11.47 42.60 -38.05
CA SER A 69 -12.12 43.67 -38.85
C SER A 69 -11.67 45.08 -38.46
N SER A 70 -11.11 45.72 -39.48
CA SER A 70 -11.20 47.14 -39.90
C SER A 70 -11.52 48.23 -38.87
N ASP A 71 -10.71 49.23 -38.78
CA ASP A 71 -10.78 50.56 -39.40
C ASP A 71 -10.05 51.64 -38.60
N SER A 72 -9.14 52.25 -39.31
CA SER A 72 -8.66 53.65 -39.35
C SER A 72 -8.36 54.48 -38.10
N THR A 73 -7.21 55.10 -38.28
CA THR A 73 -6.73 56.48 -38.12
C THR A 73 -5.97 56.88 -36.86
N THR A 74 -4.72 57.25 -37.20
CA THR A 74 -3.90 58.44 -36.84
C THR A 74 -3.46 58.70 -35.41
N ASP A 75 -2.13 58.66 -35.34
CA ASP A 75 -1.19 59.77 -35.01
C ASP A 75 -0.59 59.83 -33.60
N SER A 76 0.74 60.04 -33.67
CA SER A 76 1.64 60.71 -32.71
C SER A 76 2.26 59.95 -31.55
N ALA A 77 3.50 59.58 -31.85
CA ALA A 77 4.73 59.72 -31.07
C ALA A 77 4.66 59.96 -29.53
N SER A 78 5.23 59.08 -28.78
CA SER A 78 6.22 59.42 -27.76
C SER A 78 7.02 58.19 -27.35
N SER A 79 8.32 58.29 -27.43
CA SER A 79 9.32 57.35 -26.97
C SER A 79 9.30 57.30 -25.44
N ASP A 80 9.06 56.13 -24.87
CA ASP A 80 9.62 55.76 -23.58
C ASP A 80 10.00 54.27 -23.59
N SER A 81 11.28 54.03 -23.49
CA SER A 81 11.85 52.71 -23.44
C SER A 81 11.75 52.13 -22.03
N THR A 82 10.66 51.43 -21.75
CA THR A 82 10.56 50.57 -20.57
C THR A 82 10.83 49.15 -21.03
N ALA A 83 11.95 48.56 -20.59
CA ALA A 83 12.24 47.19 -20.77
C ALA A 83 11.19 46.33 -20.05
N THR A 84 10.24 45.83 -20.82
CA THR A 84 9.28 44.84 -20.34
C THR A 84 10.03 43.50 -20.34
N SER A 85 10.40 43.00 -19.15
CA SER A 85 10.76 41.63 -18.98
C SER A 85 9.53 40.79 -19.26
N SER A 86 9.47 40.15 -20.43
CA SER A 86 8.47 39.15 -20.73
C SER A 86 8.77 37.92 -19.84
N SER A 87 8.03 37.77 -18.76
CA SER A 87 7.93 36.49 -18.10
C SER A 87 7.14 35.60 -19.02
N SER A 88 7.79 34.66 -19.71
CA SER A 88 7.09 33.56 -20.40
C SER A 88 6.36 32.77 -19.33
N GLU A 89 5.04 32.74 -19.39
CA GLU A 89 4.23 31.84 -18.56
C GLU A 89 4.50 30.42 -19.06
N THR A 90 5.11 29.58 -18.22
CA THR A 90 5.26 28.15 -18.48
C THR A 90 4.04 27.43 -17.93
N THR A 91 3.47 26.56 -18.72
CA THR A 91 2.39 25.65 -18.31
C THR A 91 2.96 24.25 -18.15
N THR A 92 2.62 23.60 -17.02
CA THR A 92 3.02 22.20 -16.79
C THR A 92 2.01 21.28 -17.45
N VAL A 93 2.48 20.38 -18.30
CA VAL A 93 1.67 19.30 -18.89
C VAL A 93 2.21 17.96 -18.46
N THR A 94 1.28 17.03 -18.17
CA THR A 94 1.62 15.65 -17.84
C THR A 94 1.72 14.84 -19.13
N VAL A 95 2.86 14.20 -19.36
CA VAL A 95 3.12 13.35 -20.51
C VAL A 95 3.33 11.91 -20.06
N GLU A 96 2.60 10.99 -20.70
CA GLU A 96 2.80 9.55 -20.51
C GLU A 96 4.04 9.07 -21.25
N LYS A 97 4.84 8.24 -20.61
CA LYS A 97 6.07 7.67 -21.16
C LYS A 97 6.17 6.18 -20.87
N ASP A 98 6.74 5.46 -21.81
CA ASP A 98 7.08 4.06 -21.69
C ASP A 98 8.60 3.87 -21.77
N LEU A 99 9.13 3.07 -20.85
CA LEU A 99 10.50 2.60 -20.88
C LEU A 99 10.49 1.09 -20.91
N VAL A 100 11.23 0.50 -21.85
CA VAL A 100 11.41 -0.95 -21.92
C VAL A 100 12.90 -1.27 -21.88
N LEU A 101 13.30 -2.02 -20.85
CA LEU A 101 14.66 -2.47 -20.62
C LEU A 101 14.72 -3.99 -20.83
N TYR A 102 15.62 -4.42 -21.71
CA TYR A 102 15.94 -5.83 -21.93
C TYR A 102 17.17 -6.23 -21.13
N VAL A 103 17.06 -7.37 -20.44
CA VAL A 103 18.15 -7.97 -19.65
C VAL A 103 18.55 -9.31 -20.30
N GLY A 104 19.80 -9.41 -20.70
CA GLY A 104 20.39 -10.57 -21.35
C GLY A 104 21.13 -11.50 -20.39
N ASN A 105 22.32 -11.97 -20.82
CA ASN A 105 23.17 -12.87 -20.03
C ASN A 105 23.95 -12.09 -18.95
N ALA A 106 24.37 -12.80 -17.90
CA ALA A 106 25.41 -12.28 -17.02
C ALA A 106 26.75 -12.18 -17.77
N ASN A 107 27.56 -11.22 -17.36
CA ASN A 107 28.94 -11.14 -17.84
C ASN A 107 29.81 -12.30 -17.27
N GLU A 108 31.04 -12.42 -17.72
CA GLU A 108 31.91 -13.58 -17.41
C GLU A 108 32.16 -13.77 -15.91
N ASP A 109 32.25 -12.70 -15.14
CA ASP A 109 32.45 -12.73 -13.68
C ASP A 109 31.14 -12.86 -12.87
N GLY A 110 29.98 -12.76 -13.53
CA GLY A 110 28.67 -12.86 -12.90
C GLY A 110 28.26 -11.63 -12.10
N GLY A 111 29.10 -10.59 -12.05
CA GLY A 111 28.86 -9.39 -11.25
C GLY A 111 27.89 -8.39 -11.89
N SER A 112 27.60 -8.57 -13.19
CA SER A 112 26.73 -7.69 -13.97
C SER A 112 25.99 -8.46 -15.06
N TYR A 113 24.93 -7.86 -15.58
CA TYR A 113 24.17 -8.35 -16.73
C TYR A 113 24.30 -7.39 -17.88
N TYR A 114 24.27 -7.93 -19.12
CA TYR A 114 24.13 -7.12 -20.32
C TYR A 114 22.70 -6.60 -20.43
N VAL A 115 22.56 -5.31 -20.67
CA VAL A 115 21.24 -4.66 -20.78
C VAL A 115 21.21 -3.71 -21.97
N LYS A 116 20.01 -3.48 -22.50
CA LYS A 116 19.74 -2.46 -23.53
C LYS A 116 18.34 -1.89 -23.39
N LEU A 117 18.15 -0.65 -23.83
CA LEU A 117 16.83 -0.07 -24.00
C LEU A 117 16.19 -0.54 -25.31
N ASP A 118 14.87 -0.58 -25.33
CA ASP A 118 14.13 -0.77 -26.57
C ASP A 118 14.44 0.36 -27.55
N GLY A 119 14.52 0.03 -28.81
CA GLY A 119 14.90 0.99 -29.88
C GLY A 119 16.39 1.38 -29.90
N SER A 120 17.22 0.99 -28.93
CA SER A 120 18.67 1.26 -28.92
C SER A 120 19.47 0.01 -29.32
N ASN A 121 20.63 0.21 -29.95
CA ASN A 121 21.64 -0.83 -30.17
C ASN A 121 22.83 -0.72 -29.21
N GLU A 122 22.76 0.18 -28.26
CA GLU A 122 23.76 0.28 -27.20
C GLU A 122 23.59 -0.84 -26.20
N VAL A 123 24.70 -1.49 -25.86
CA VAL A 123 24.72 -2.51 -24.81
C VAL A 123 25.52 -1.99 -23.63
N HIS A 124 24.91 -2.03 -22.47
CA HIS A 124 25.51 -1.61 -21.22
C HIS A 124 25.60 -2.77 -20.23
N LEU A 125 26.38 -2.59 -19.18
CA LEU A 125 26.34 -3.43 -17.99
C LEU A 125 25.39 -2.82 -16.96
N MET A 126 24.72 -3.69 -16.21
CA MET A 126 23.98 -3.35 -15.01
C MET A 126 24.37 -4.33 -13.90
N THR A 127 24.60 -3.83 -12.70
CA THR A 127 25.01 -4.69 -11.58
C THR A 127 24.00 -5.79 -11.31
N ALA A 128 24.49 -6.97 -10.94
CA ALA A 128 23.63 -8.12 -10.66
C ALA A 128 22.59 -7.81 -9.58
N SER A 129 22.95 -7.06 -8.54
CA SER A 129 22.04 -6.66 -7.46
C SER A 129 20.84 -5.85 -7.96
N ASN A 130 21.04 -4.96 -8.94
CA ASN A 130 19.95 -4.18 -9.53
C ASN A 130 19.02 -5.08 -10.35
N VAL A 131 19.58 -5.99 -11.16
CA VAL A 131 18.81 -6.92 -11.99
C VAL A 131 18.04 -7.92 -11.14
N GLU A 132 18.66 -8.47 -10.10
CA GLU A 132 18.06 -9.48 -9.21
C GLU A 132 16.85 -8.94 -8.43
N THR A 133 16.75 -7.64 -8.24
CA THR A 133 15.55 -7.00 -7.68
C THR A 133 14.30 -7.29 -8.52
N PHE A 134 14.44 -7.44 -9.84
CA PHE A 134 13.33 -7.65 -10.77
C PHE A 134 13.19 -9.10 -11.24
N THR A 135 14.22 -9.93 -11.06
CA THR A 135 14.21 -11.32 -11.53
C THR A 135 13.65 -12.27 -10.50
N GLY A 136 12.99 -13.32 -10.97
CA GLY A 136 12.45 -14.38 -10.09
C GLY A 136 11.26 -13.97 -9.23
N LYS A 137 10.75 -12.75 -9.36
CA LYS A 137 9.56 -12.27 -8.65
C LYS A 137 8.29 -12.87 -9.22
N LYS A 138 7.34 -13.16 -8.34
CA LYS A 138 6.00 -13.61 -8.66
C LYS A 138 4.99 -12.55 -8.20
N ALA A 139 3.82 -12.54 -8.79
CA ALA A 139 2.73 -11.65 -8.35
C ALA A 139 2.44 -11.80 -6.83
N SER A 140 2.50 -13.03 -6.33
CA SER A 140 2.30 -13.33 -4.90
C SER A 140 3.33 -12.68 -3.95
N ASP A 141 4.50 -12.28 -4.45
CA ASP A 141 5.52 -11.61 -3.63
C ASP A 141 5.12 -10.15 -3.31
N PHE A 142 4.08 -9.66 -3.98
CA PHE A 142 3.55 -8.30 -3.84
C PHE A 142 2.13 -8.29 -3.25
N TRP A 143 1.58 -9.43 -2.86
CA TRP A 143 0.26 -9.48 -2.25
C TRP A 143 0.30 -8.93 -0.82
N ASN A 144 -0.74 -8.17 -0.47
CA ASN A 144 -1.01 -7.88 0.93
C ASN A 144 -1.30 -9.18 1.66
N MET A 145 -0.46 -9.54 2.64
CA MET A 145 -0.60 -10.79 3.40
C MET A 145 -1.45 -10.62 4.67
N TYR A 146 -1.90 -9.42 5.01
CA TYR A 146 -2.85 -9.24 6.10
C TYR A 146 -4.19 -9.89 5.77
N ILE A 147 -4.89 -10.37 6.79
CA ILE A 147 -6.23 -10.96 6.63
C ILE A 147 -7.27 -9.84 6.51
N GLY A 148 -7.18 -8.84 7.36
CA GLY A 148 -7.95 -7.61 7.33
C GLY A 148 -7.28 -6.59 8.21
N MET A 149 -6.82 -5.49 7.64
CA MET A 149 -6.06 -4.45 8.34
C MET A 149 -6.93 -3.20 8.51
N GLU A 150 -7.91 -3.31 9.40
CA GLU A 150 -8.93 -2.30 9.60
C GLU A 150 -8.49 -1.20 10.57
N ASN A 151 -8.76 0.04 10.21
CA ASN A 151 -8.47 1.17 11.08
C ASN A 151 -9.50 1.26 12.20
N VAL A 152 -9.02 1.23 13.45
CA VAL A 152 -9.88 1.33 14.64
C VAL A 152 -10.69 2.63 14.72
N SER A 153 -10.29 3.70 14.00
CA SER A 153 -11.06 4.94 13.94
C SER A 153 -12.39 4.80 13.20
N ASP A 154 -12.46 3.87 12.24
CA ASP A 154 -13.62 3.61 11.41
C ASP A 154 -14.52 2.52 12.00
N LEU A 155 -14.06 1.87 13.08
CA LEU A 155 -14.80 0.85 13.81
C LEU A 155 -15.93 1.50 14.62
N THR A 156 -17.15 1.01 14.45
CA THR A 156 -18.31 1.34 15.29
C THR A 156 -18.52 0.32 16.40
N SER A 157 -18.43 -0.96 16.08
CA SER A 157 -18.43 -2.07 17.05
C SER A 157 -17.74 -3.29 16.49
N LEU A 158 -17.35 -4.20 17.37
CA LEU A 158 -16.70 -5.48 17.06
C LEU A 158 -17.41 -6.61 17.78
N ASP A 159 -17.96 -7.55 17.00
CA ASP A 159 -18.53 -8.78 17.54
C ASP A 159 -17.49 -9.90 17.51
N ILE A 160 -17.26 -10.52 18.65
CA ILE A 160 -16.36 -11.68 18.76
C ILE A 160 -17.16 -12.89 19.22
N THR A 161 -17.17 -13.91 18.39
CA THR A 161 -17.73 -15.23 18.74
C THR A 161 -16.58 -16.20 19.01
N TYR A 162 -16.50 -16.70 20.22
CA TYR A 162 -15.50 -17.68 20.65
C TYR A 162 -16.12 -18.66 21.65
N ASN A 163 -15.85 -19.96 21.49
CA ASN A 163 -16.44 -21.03 22.32
C ASN A 163 -17.98 -20.98 22.37
N GLY A 164 -18.63 -20.54 21.30
CA GLY A 164 -20.10 -20.46 21.20
C GLY A 164 -20.74 -19.26 21.90
N GLU A 165 -19.94 -18.36 22.47
CA GLU A 165 -20.39 -17.11 23.08
C GLU A 165 -19.99 -15.92 22.19
N THR A 166 -20.95 -14.99 21.99
CA THR A 166 -20.69 -13.75 21.26
C THR A 166 -20.65 -12.57 22.23
N LYS A 167 -19.61 -11.75 22.11
CA LYS A 167 -19.44 -10.49 22.83
C LYS A 167 -19.34 -9.34 21.83
N THR A 168 -20.09 -8.28 22.08
CA THR A 168 -20.08 -7.05 21.29
C THR A 168 -19.32 -5.96 22.04
N TYR A 169 -18.30 -5.40 21.40
CA TYR A 169 -17.51 -4.28 21.90
C TYR A 169 -17.86 -3.03 21.09
N VAL A 170 -18.58 -2.10 21.70
CA VAL A 170 -18.99 -0.83 21.06
C VAL A 170 -17.96 0.24 21.32
N ARG A 171 -17.48 0.90 20.28
CA ARG A 171 -16.58 2.05 20.39
C ARG A 171 -17.39 3.29 20.75
N HIS A 172 -17.05 3.91 21.88
CA HIS A 172 -17.66 5.15 22.35
C HIS A 172 -16.65 6.29 22.28
N VAL A 173 -17.07 7.44 21.77
CA VAL A 173 -16.24 8.63 21.62
C VAL A 173 -16.93 9.80 22.32
N GLU A 174 -16.29 10.34 23.35
CA GLU A 174 -16.73 11.55 24.02
C GLU A 174 -15.83 12.73 23.64
N GLU A 175 -16.44 13.86 23.30
CA GLU A 175 -15.71 15.11 23.09
C GLU A 175 -15.64 15.88 24.42
N LYS A 176 -14.42 16.05 24.94
CA LYS A 176 -14.14 16.89 26.10
C LYS A 176 -13.56 18.23 25.64
N LYS A 177 -14.25 19.31 26.00
CA LYS A 177 -13.69 20.65 25.86
C LYS A 177 -12.70 20.90 27.00
N ASP A 178 -11.55 21.42 26.68
CA ASP A 178 -10.59 21.88 27.65
C ASP A 178 -11.09 23.24 28.20
N ASP A 179 -11.23 23.34 29.52
CA ASP A 179 -11.76 24.55 30.16
C ASP A 179 -10.81 25.75 30.02
N ASP A 180 -9.53 25.53 29.69
CA ASP A 180 -8.50 26.56 29.57
C ASP A 180 -8.08 26.86 28.14
N SER A 181 -8.62 26.16 27.13
CA SER A 181 -8.31 26.38 25.72
C SER A 181 -9.52 26.06 24.83
N ASP A 182 -9.59 26.68 23.62
CA ASP A 182 -10.62 26.36 22.62
C ASP A 182 -10.40 24.98 21.94
N SER A 183 -9.54 24.13 22.52
CA SER A 183 -9.25 22.81 21.99
C SER A 183 -10.26 21.75 22.51
N THR A 184 -10.70 20.88 21.59
CA THR A 184 -11.53 19.73 21.90
C THR A 184 -10.66 18.46 21.84
N THR A 185 -10.65 17.68 22.91
CA THR A 185 -10.00 16.37 22.95
C THR A 185 -11.05 15.27 22.84
N GLN A 186 -10.76 14.19 22.12
CA GLN A 186 -11.61 13.02 22.05
C GLN A 186 -11.14 11.95 23.05
N GLU A 187 -12.03 11.56 23.96
CA GLU A 187 -11.82 10.40 24.81
C GLU A 187 -12.52 9.19 24.21
N ILE A 188 -11.76 8.11 23.97
CA ILE A 188 -12.26 6.88 23.35
C ILE A 188 -12.30 5.80 24.42
N SER A 189 -13.46 5.17 24.57
CA SER A 189 -13.67 3.98 25.39
C SER A 189 -14.37 2.87 24.62
N TYR A 190 -14.38 1.67 25.15
CA TYR A 190 -15.06 0.52 24.56
C TYR A 190 -16.01 -0.06 25.60
N ILE A 191 -17.24 -0.40 25.18
CA ILE A 191 -18.30 -0.87 26.07
C ILE A 191 -18.70 -2.28 25.64
N CYS A 192 -18.75 -3.21 26.60
CA CYS A 192 -19.24 -4.57 26.39
C CYS A 192 -20.36 -4.86 27.40
N GLY A 193 -21.61 -4.92 26.94
CA GLY A 193 -22.77 -4.95 27.83
C GLY A 193 -22.86 -3.68 28.70
N ASP A 194 -22.82 -3.82 30.02
CA ASP A 194 -22.83 -2.70 30.96
C ASP A 194 -21.43 -2.31 31.45
N GLU A 195 -20.38 -2.96 30.94
CA GLU A 195 -19.00 -2.76 31.41
C GLU A 195 -18.21 -1.87 30.41
N THR A 196 -17.50 -0.88 30.94
CA THR A 196 -16.51 -0.12 30.19
C THR A 196 -15.19 -0.91 30.17
N ILE A 197 -14.61 -1.10 29.01
CA ILE A 197 -13.37 -1.84 28.82
C ILE A 197 -12.19 -0.88 28.74
N ASP A 198 -11.10 -1.21 29.40
CA ASP A 198 -9.86 -0.45 29.30
C ASP A 198 -9.37 -0.35 27.85
N LYS A 199 -9.16 0.88 27.39
CA LYS A 199 -8.74 1.18 26.03
C LYS A 199 -7.45 0.47 25.64
N SER A 200 -6.47 0.39 26.55
CA SER A 200 -5.18 -0.22 26.25
C SER A 200 -5.32 -1.72 26.02
N THR A 201 -6.11 -2.39 26.85
CA THR A 201 -6.38 -3.83 26.73
C THR A 201 -7.14 -4.16 25.45
N PHE A 202 -8.17 -3.36 25.10
CA PHE A 202 -8.86 -3.50 23.83
C PHE A 202 -7.91 -3.30 22.64
N THR A 203 -7.08 -2.25 22.67
CA THR A 203 -6.14 -1.94 21.59
C THR A 203 -5.10 -3.05 21.38
N ILE A 204 -4.61 -3.66 22.47
CA ILE A 204 -3.66 -4.79 22.37
C ILE A 204 -4.32 -5.99 21.66
N PHE A 205 -5.54 -6.33 22.06
CA PHE A 205 -6.29 -7.40 21.39
C PHE A 205 -6.56 -7.04 19.93
N TYR A 206 -7.13 -5.86 19.66
CA TYR A 206 -7.48 -5.40 18.33
C TYR A 206 -6.26 -5.43 17.39
N SER A 207 -5.13 -4.89 17.85
CA SER A 207 -3.88 -4.91 17.07
C SER A 207 -3.39 -6.32 16.78
N SER A 208 -3.56 -7.27 17.71
CA SER A 208 -3.20 -8.66 17.48
C SER A 208 -4.14 -9.36 16.50
N LEU A 209 -5.40 -8.94 16.41
CA LEU A 209 -6.39 -9.46 15.46
C LEU A 209 -6.14 -8.95 14.04
N ILE A 210 -6.07 -7.62 13.86
CA ILE A 210 -5.80 -7.03 12.53
C ILE A 210 -4.37 -7.27 12.04
N GLY A 211 -3.44 -7.57 12.94
CA GLY A 211 -2.05 -7.93 12.64
C GLY A 211 -1.86 -9.37 12.14
N LEU A 212 -2.91 -10.18 12.06
CA LEU A 212 -2.81 -11.54 11.54
C LEU A 212 -2.47 -11.53 10.05
N LYS A 213 -1.43 -12.29 9.69
CA LYS A 213 -0.96 -12.43 8.31
C LYS A 213 -1.10 -13.87 7.83
N ALA A 214 -1.52 -14.02 6.58
CA ALA A 214 -1.45 -15.28 5.88
C ALA A 214 0.00 -15.73 5.68
N GLN A 215 0.24 -17.03 5.79
CA GLN A 215 1.47 -17.67 5.31
C GLN A 215 1.31 -18.10 3.86
N THR A 216 0.07 -18.39 3.46
CA THR A 216 -0.29 -18.81 2.12
C THR A 216 -1.67 -18.26 1.80
N LYS A 217 -1.84 -17.72 0.61
CA LYS A 217 -3.12 -17.37 -0.01
C LYS A 217 -3.27 -18.23 -1.26
N ASP A 218 -4.37 -18.99 -1.38
CA ASP A 218 -4.59 -19.90 -2.50
C ASP A 218 -6.10 -20.18 -2.65
N GLU A 219 -6.65 -19.86 -3.81
CA GLU A 219 -8.06 -20.07 -4.16
C GLU A 219 -8.52 -21.56 -4.07
N SER A 220 -7.56 -22.50 -4.12
CA SER A 220 -7.86 -23.92 -3.99
C SER A 220 -8.05 -24.41 -2.57
N LEU A 221 -7.75 -23.58 -1.56
CA LEU A 221 -7.94 -23.93 -0.16
C LEU A 221 -9.44 -24.04 0.17
N VAL A 222 -9.80 -25.06 0.93
CA VAL A 222 -11.18 -25.32 1.34
C VAL A 222 -11.25 -25.43 2.85
N GLN A 223 -12.24 -24.77 3.43
CA GLN A 223 -12.55 -24.90 4.86
C GLN A 223 -12.92 -26.35 5.18
N ALA A 224 -12.22 -26.96 6.10
CA ALA A 224 -12.41 -28.37 6.49
C ALA A 224 -13.25 -28.55 7.77
N LYS A 225 -13.34 -27.52 8.61
CA LYS A 225 -13.99 -27.54 9.91
C LYS A 225 -14.75 -26.24 10.17
N ASP A 226 -15.65 -26.28 11.16
CA ASP A 226 -16.33 -25.08 11.63
C ASP A 226 -15.33 -24.08 12.26
N ALA A 227 -15.70 -22.81 12.23
CA ALA A 227 -14.89 -21.76 12.83
C ALA A 227 -14.87 -21.89 14.37
N GLU A 228 -13.70 -21.83 14.96
CA GLU A 228 -13.53 -21.74 16.43
C GLU A 228 -13.60 -20.28 16.91
N PHE A 229 -13.24 -19.34 16.05
CA PHE A 229 -13.23 -17.92 16.34
C PHE A 229 -13.79 -17.15 15.13
N THR A 230 -14.69 -16.20 15.39
CA THR A 230 -15.22 -15.30 14.36
C THR A 230 -15.20 -13.87 14.89
N ALA A 231 -14.72 -12.96 14.07
CA ALA A 231 -14.79 -11.52 14.31
C ALA A 231 -15.64 -10.86 13.22
N VAL A 232 -16.63 -10.06 13.63
CA VAL A 232 -17.42 -9.21 12.75
C VAL A 232 -17.11 -7.77 13.09
N PHE A 233 -16.49 -7.08 12.16
CA PHE A 233 -16.18 -5.66 12.26
C PHE A 233 -17.34 -4.88 11.66
N HIS A 234 -18.01 -4.08 12.46
CA HIS A 234 -19.01 -3.12 12.01
C HIS A 234 -18.30 -1.79 11.77
N MET A 235 -17.97 -1.53 10.50
CA MET A 235 -17.25 -0.32 10.09
C MET A 235 -18.24 0.75 9.62
N THR A 236 -17.77 1.97 9.45
CA THR A 236 -18.59 3.08 8.97
C THR A 236 -19.08 2.91 7.52
N ASP A 237 -18.40 2.10 6.74
CA ASP A 237 -18.65 1.83 5.32
C ASP A 237 -19.18 0.43 5.02
N GLY A 238 -19.36 -0.41 6.04
CA GLY A 238 -19.91 -1.76 5.91
C GLY A 238 -19.34 -2.76 6.90
N ASP A 239 -19.86 -3.97 6.89
CA ASP A 239 -19.45 -5.03 7.79
C ASP A 239 -18.42 -5.95 7.13
N LEU A 240 -17.38 -6.33 7.88
CA LEU A 240 -16.40 -7.33 7.48
C LEU A 240 -16.41 -8.49 8.47
N THR A 241 -16.31 -9.71 7.95
CA THR A 241 -16.35 -10.92 8.77
C THR A 241 -15.14 -11.80 8.50
N PHE A 242 -14.40 -12.12 9.55
CA PHE A 242 -13.27 -13.04 9.50
C PHE A 242 -13.52 -14.24 10.42
N ALA A 243 -13.60 -15.43 9.84
CA ALA A 243 -13.84 -16.68 10.55
C ALA A 243 -12.59 -17.56 10.48
N TYR A 244 -12.09 -17.99 11.63
CA TYR A 244 -10.87 -18.78 11.76
C TYR A 244 -11.21 -20.21 12.13
N SER A 245 -10.95 -21.15 11.21
CA SER A 245 -11.23 -22.57 11.34
C SER A 245 -9.94 -23.39 11.47
N PRO A 246 -9.84 -24.37 12.38
CA PRO A 246 -8.69 -25.27 12.40
C PRO A 246 -8.52 -25.98 11.06
N TYR A 247 -7.36 -25.82 10.42
CA TYR A 247 -7.05 -26.47 9.16
C TYR A 247 -6.24 -27.77 9.38
N ASP A 248 -5.06 -27.63 9.94
CA ASP A 248 -4.18 -28.76 10.28
C ASP A 248 -3.47 -28.54 11.63
N SER A 249 -2.31 -29.21 11.85
CA SER A 249 -1.52 -29.03 13.06
C SER A 249 -0.87 -27.66 13.18
N SER A 250 -0.67 -26.93 12.08
CA SER A 250 0.14 -25.72 11.97
C SER A 250 -0.65 -24.48 11.62
N PHE A 251 -1.83 -24.64 11.00
CA PHE A 251 -2.58 -23.54 10.42
C PHE A 251 -4.05 -23.49 10.83
N TYR A 252 -4.60 -22.29 10.80
CA TYR A 252 -6.00 -21.98 10.68
C TYR A 252 -6.30 -21.53 9.25
N TYR A 253 -7.48 -21.95 8.76
CA TYR A 253 -8.07 -21.43 7.53
C TYR A 253 -8.91 -20.19 7.84
N THR A 254 -8.85 -19.20 6.97
CA THR A 254 -9.74 -18.03 6.96
C THR A 254 -9.89 -17.55 5.51
N VAL A 255 -10.78 -16.59 5.30
CA VAL A 255 -10.87 -15.83 4.05
C VAL A 255 -10.50 -14.40 4.40
N ASP A 256 -9.66 -13.77 3.59
CA ASP A 256 -9.25 -12.39 3.79
C ASP A 256 -10.29 -11.36 3.29
N GLU A 257 -9.98 -10.07 3.43
CA GLU A 257 -10.84 -8.96 3.00
C GLU A 257 -11.12 -8.95 1.49
N ASP A 258 -10.19 -9.48 0.68
CA ASP A 258 -10.35 -9.61 -0.78
C ASP A 258 -11.16 -10.86 -1.18
N GLY A 259 -11.60 -11.67 -0.22
CA GLY A 259 -12.32 -12.92 -0.45
C GLY A 259 -11.42 -14.11 -0.79
N VAL A 260 -10.11 -14.01 -0.54
CA VAL A 260 -9.13 -15.04 -0.89
C VAL A 260 -8.92 -16.01 0.27
N PRO A 261 -9.09 -17.33 0.06
CA PRO A 261 -8.78 -18.36 1.05
C PRO A 261 -7.32 -18.30 1.49
N SER A 262 -7.11 -18.30 2.79
CA SER A 262 -5.83 -18.00 3.42
C SER A 262 -5.52 -18.95 4.58
N LEU A 263 -4.23 -19.27 4.77
CA LEU A 263 -3.74 -20.02 5.93
C LEU A 263 -2.93 -19.12 6.85
N VAL A 264 -3.35 -19.05 8.11
CA VAL A 264 -2.70 -18.27 9.17
C VAL A 264 -2.01 -19.21 10.15
N ASN A 265 -0.79 -18.87 10.57
CA ASN A 265 -0.02 -19.67 11.52
C ASN A 265 -0.77 -19.80 12.85
N LYS A 266 -0.87 -21.04 13.34
CA LYS A 266 -1.59 -21.38 14.57
C LYS A 266 -1.05 -20.66 15.80
N ASN A 267 0.25 -20.41 15.87
CA ASN A 267 0.84 -19.69 17.00
C ASN A 267 0.40 -18.22 17.02
N ASN A 268 0.23 -17.59 15.86
CA ASN A 268 -0.23 -16.21 15.78
C ASN A 268 -1.70 -16.10 16.23
N VAL A 269 -2.55 -17.03 15.78
CA VAL A 269 -3.94 -17.11 16.23
C VAL A 269 -4.01 -17.39 17.74
N LYS A 270 -3.14 -18.27 18.26
CA LYS A 270 -3.06 -18.53 19.70
C LYS A 270 -2.69 -17.28 20.50
N THR A 271 -1.69 -16.51 20.04
CA THR A 271 -1.31 -15.25 20.69
C THR A 271 -2.46 -14.24 20.68
N MET A 272 -3.20 -14.14 19.59
CA MET A 272 -4.39 -13.30 19.49
C MET A 272 -5.46 -13.76 20.49
N LEU A 273 -5.74 -15.08 20.60
CA LEU A 273 -6.69 -15.64 21.56
C LEU A 273 -6.25 -15.45 23.01
N GLU A 274 -4.95 -15.48 23.32
CA GLU A 274 -4.42 -15.14 24.64
C GLU A 274 -4.69 -13.66 24.99
N ASN A 275 -4.55 -12.74 24.02
CA ASN A 275 -4.90 -11.34 24.20
C ASN A 275 -6.41 -11.14 24.33
N TYR A 276 -7.22 -11.92 23.60
CA TYR A 276 -8.67 -11.95 23.82
C TYR A 276 -9.04 -12.43 25.23
N GLY A 277 -8.35 -13.46 25.73
CA GLY A 277 -8.52 -13.91 27.12
C GLY A 277 -8.23 -12.82 28.16
N LYS A 278 -7.22 -11.98 27.92
CA LYS A 278 -6.94 -10.81 28.77
C LYS A 278 -8.05 -9.76 28.67
N LEU A 279 -8.58 -9.52 27.45
CA LEU A 279 -9.70 -8.61 27.24
C LEU A 279 -10.96 -9.07 28.00
N LEU A 280 -11.26 -10.37 27.98
CA LEU A 280 -12.38 -10.95 28.75
C LEU A 280 -12.21 -10.83 30.26
N ALA A 281 -10.97 -10.81 30.75
CA ALA A 281 -10.64 -10.70 32.18
C ALA A 281 -10.50 -9.24 32.66
N ALA A 282 -10.37 -8.28 31.70
CA ALA A 282 -10.24 -6.87 32.03
C ALA A 282 -11.57 -6.33 32.54
N LYS A 283 -11.64 -6.18 33.86
CA LYS A 283 -12.68 -5.35 34.49
C LYS A 283 -12.14 -3.95 34.64
N THR A 284 -12.96 -2.93 34.41
CA THR A 284 -12.64 -1.58 34.87
C THR A 284 -12.36 -1.63 36.35
N GLU A 285 -11.24 -1.08 36.79
CA GLU A 285 -11.03 -0.73 38.18
C GLU A 285 -11.97 0.43 38.48
N ASP A 286 -13.22 0.11 38.79
CA ASP A 286 -14.17 1.05 39.34
C ASP A 286 -13.75 1.36 40.78
N ASP A 287 -13.28 2.60 40.97
CA ASP A 287 -13.38 3.42 42.19
C ASP A 287 -13.45 2.66 43.54
N SER A 288 -12.43 1.91 43.92
CA SER A 288 -12.26 1.46 45.28
C SER A 288 -11.30 2.35 46.07
N SER A 289 -11.35 3.68 45.88
CA SER A 289 -10.63 4.64 46.73
C SER A 289 -11.50 5.74 47.30
N SER A 290 -12.65 5.36 47.87
CA SER A 290 -13.36 6.25 48.78
C SER A 290 -14.12 5.45 49.84
N ASP A 291 -13.37 4.82 50.77
CA ASP A 291 -13.85 4.67 52.13
C ASP A 291 -12.73 4.17 53.06
N SER A 292 -11.96 5.08 53.58
CA SER A 292 -11.17 4.90 54.78
C SER A 292 -10.87 6.26 55.38
N ALA A 293 -11.92 6.89 55.93
CA ALA A 293 -11.77 7.98 56.89
C ALA A 293 -12.83 7.78 57.99
N GLU A 294 -12.46 7.01 59.00
CA GLU A 294 -12.96 7.22 60.36
C GLU A 294 -11.84 6.93 61.35
#